data_cc31368f6ec5a2ffc390d8ad54dadcd4
#
_entry.id   cc31368f6ec5a2ffc390d8ad54dadcd4
#
_cell.length_a   1.000
_cell.length_b   1.000
_cell.length_c   1.000
_cell.angle_alpha   90.00
_cell.angle_beta   90.00
_cell.angle_gamma   90.00
#
_symmetry.space_group_name_H-M   'P 1'
#
loop_
_entity.id
_entity.type
_entity.pdbx_description
1 polymer ?
#
loop_
_entity_poly.entity_id
_entity_poly.type
_entity_poly.pdbx_seq_one_letter_code
_entity_poly.pdbx_strand_id
1 'polypeptide(L)'
;MRRTVIIVGGVAGGASCAARLRRLDEQARIILFERGEYISFANCGLPYSIGGVIPSRDDLLLQTPESFSRRFHVDVRIRSEVIAIDRDSKQVEVRDAVSGAVYKEKYDKLVLSPGSSPLRPPIPGIDHPAILTLWTLPDMDRIGKRLEADGATRAVIVGGGFIGVEMAENLATRGVAVTLVELTNQVMPPLDFDMAQFVHRHLAEKGVRLVLGDGVQSFGDAGGDVRITLRSGRELDTNMVILSIGVSPNNALAKECGLALGARGGIVVDETLRTEDPDIYAIGDAVQVVHFVSEEKTLIPLAGPANRMGRMAADILCGLRRTYKGTQGSSVAKVFDMTAAATGLNEKNLRSMGRLIWRDYGVAILHPRSHAGYYPGGSHLALKIIYDRKGRLLGAQGVGRRGVDKRVDVLATVIRMGGTVFDLEELELAYAPPYSSAKDPVNLAGYIAANELEGTAAFITCEELMGLDRSEVTVLDVRTGSEVRAGAIPGSVHIPVDALRERLGELDRERETIVYCAVGVRAHTAARILMQSGFTRVRNLAGGYMSWQTYTGDYTDGE
;
A
#
# COMPACT_ATOMS: atom_id res chain seq x y z
N MET A 1 -10.36 -44.60 4.63
CA MET A 1 -11.35 -43.67 5.23
C MET A 1 -11.33 -42.36 4.46
N ARG A 2 -12.45 -41.70 4.34
CA ARG A 2 -12.56 -40.38 3.68
C ARG A 2 -11.88 -39.33 4.58
N ARG A 3 -10.83 -38.65 4.07
CA ARG A 3 -10.10 -37.63 4.82
C ARG A 3 -10.99 -36.43 5.10
N THR A 4 -11.01 -35.97 6.36
CA THR A 4 -11.76 -34.78 6.80
C THR A 4 -10.79 -33.60 6.91
N VAL A 5 -11.07 -32.52 6.16
CA VAL A 5 -10.34 -31.27 6.23
C VAL A 5 -11.29 -30.18 6.73
N ILE A 6 -10.92 -29.57 7.85
CA ILE A 6 -11.63 -28.41 8.40
C ILE A 6 -10.90 -27.12 8.01
N ILE A 7 -11.65 -26.12 7.57
CA ILE A 7 -11.15 -24.79 7.23
C ILE A 7 -11.88 -23.78 8.11
N VAL A 8 -11.14 -22.96 8.84
CA VAL A 8 -11.67 -21.92 9.73
C VAL A 8 -11.49 -20.55 9.06
N GLY A 9 -12.60 -19.90 8.73
CA GLY A 9 -12.66 -18.64 7.97
C GLY A 9 -12.98 -18.85 6.49
N GLY A 10 -14.03 -18.20 6.02
CA GLY A 10 -14.66 -18.45 4.72
C GLY A 10 -14.45 -17.36 3.66
N VAL A 11 -13.54 -16.39 3.85
CA VAL A 11 -13.35 -15.30 2.89
C VAL A 11 -12.19 -15.64 1.93
N ALA A 12 -11.18 -14.80 1.76
CA ALA A 12 -10.18 -14.91 0.68
C ALA A 12 -9.39 -16.23 0.71
N GLY A 13 -8.63 -16.47 1.78
CA GLY A 13 -7.74 -17.64 1.88
C GLY A 13 -8.52 -18.95 2.01
N GLY A 14 -9.49 -19.01 2.93
CA GLY A 14 -10.24 -20.24 3.22
C GLY A 14 -11.13 -20.68 2.09
N ALA A 15 -11.91 -19.78 1.47
CA ALA A 15 -12.73 -20.10 0.32
C ALA A 15 -11.88 -20.58 -0.88
N SER A 16 -10.73 -19.91 -1.13
CA SER A 16 -9.79 -20.33 -2.18
C SER A 16 -9.20 -21.72 -1.90
N CYS A 17 -8.86 -22.00 -0.63
CA CYS A 17 -8.37 -23.31 -0.20
C CYS A 17 -9.44 -24.39 -0.41
N ALA A 18 -10.65 -24.18 0.08
CA ALA A 18 -11.76 -25.14 -0.04
C ALA A 18 -12.09 -25.48 -1.50
N ALA A 19 -12.23 -24.45 -2.33
CA ALA A 19 -12.53 -24.62 -3.76
C ALA A 19 -11.40 -25.33 -4.52
N ARG A 20 -10.13 -25.05 -4.19
CA ARG A 20 -8.98 -25.70 -4.79
C ARG A 20 -8.84 -27.14 -4.31
N LEU A 21 -9.00 -27.38 -3.03
CA LEU A 21 -8.93 -28.70 -2.42
C LEU A 21 -9.94 -29.66 -3.07
N ARG A 22 -11.19 -29.24 -3.25
CA ARG A 22 -12.21 -30.05 -3.93
C ARG A 22 -11.80 -30.42 -5.35
N ARG A 23 -11.20 -29.51 -6.11
CA ARG A 23 -10.74 -29.79 -7.48
C ARG A 23 -9.58 -30.81 -7.53
N LEU A 24 -8.88 -31.02 -6.42
CA LEU A 24 -7.78 -31.98 -6.32
C LEU A 24 -8.16 -33.29 -5.66
N ASP A 25 -9.15 -33.26 -4.76
CA ASP A 25 -9.61 -34.41 -3.97
C ASP A 25 -11.14 -34.41 -3.88
N GLU A 26 -11.78 -35.12 -4.83
CA GLU A 26 -13.24 -35.24 -4.87
C GLU A 26 -13.80 -36.06 -3.70
N GLN A 27 -12.97 -36.88 -3.07
CA GLN A 27 -13.41 -37.77 -1.97
C GLN A 27 -13.27 -37.13 -0.58
N ALA A 28 -12.52 -36.05 -0.42
CA ALA A 28 -12.35 -35.39 0.87
C ALA A 28 -13.69 -34.90 1.44
N ARG A 29 -13.87 -35.04 2.75
CA ARG A 29 -14.91 -34.31 3.47
C ARG A 29 -14.34 -32.94 3.84
N ILE A 30 -14.88 -31.88 3.27
CA ILE A 30 -14.43 -30.49 3.50
C ILE A 30 -15.51 -29.77 4.28
N ILE A 31 -15.16 -29.26 5.46
CA ILE A 31 -16.04 -28.44 6.30
C ILE A 31 -15.42 -27.04 6.38
N LEU A 32 -16.19 -26.02 6.07
CA LEU A 32 -15.79 -24.63 6.17
C LEU A 32 -16.62 -23.92 7.22
N PHE A 33 -15.98 -23.49 8.31
CA PHE A 33 -16.61 -22.70 9.36
C PHE A 33 -16.38 -21.22 9.14
N GLU A 34 -17.47 -20.44 9.19
CA GLU A 34 -17.43 -18.99 9.16
C GLU A 34 -18.30 -18.44 10.32
N ARG A 35 -17.69 -17.59 11.16
CA ARG A 35 -18.38 -16.98 12.30
C ARG A 35 -19.43 -15.95 11.87
N GLY A 36 -19.22 -15.30 10.71
CA GLY A 36 -20.13 -14.34 10.13
C GLY A 36 -21.24 -14.99 9.30
N GLU A 37 -22.01 -14.14 8.66
CA GLU A 37 -23.14 -14.55 7.81
C GLU A 37 -22.72 -14.80 6.35
N TYR A 38 -21.56 -14.31 5.95
CA TYR A 38 -21.13 -14.25 4.56
C TYR A 38 -19.79 -14.92 4.34
N ILE A 39 -19.69 -15.72 3.30
CA ILE A 39 -18.42 -16.24 2.79
C ILE A 39 -18.08 -15.57 1.46
N SER A 40 -16.81 -15.62 1.07
CA SER A 40 -16.37 -15.25 -0.29
C SER A 40 -16.97 -13.92 -0.80
N PHE A 41 -17.00 -12.89 0.04
CA PHE A 41 -17.45 -11.56 -0.35
C PHE A 41 -16.27 -10.65 -0.69
N ALA A 42 -16.53 -9.62 -1.49
CA ALA A 42 -15.54 -8.64 -1.96
C ALA A 42 -15.36 -7.53 -0.91
N ASN A 43 -14.58 -7.79 0.16
CA ASN A 43 -14.31 -6.80 1.20
C ASN A 43 -13.62 -5.53 0.67
N CYS A 44 -12.75 -5.64 -0.35
CA CYS A 44 -12.16 -4.47 -1.02
C CYS A 44 -13.19 -3.64 -1.82
N GLY A 45 -14.38 -4.15 -2.07
CA GLY A 45 -15.47 -3.44 -2.74
C GLY A 45 -16.33 -2.57 -1.80
N LEU A 46 -16.21 -2.77 -0.49
CA LEU A 46 -17.04 -2.10 0.51
C LEU A 46 -16.98 -0.55 0.43
N PRO A 47 -15.79 0.09 0.35
CA PRO A 47 -15.72 1.54 0.19
C PRO A 47 -16.42 2.04 -1.07
N TYR A 48 -16.25 1.33 -2.18
CA TYR A 48 -16.85 1.70 -3.48
C TYR A 48 -18.36 1.49 -3.52
N SER A 49 -18.90 0.55 -2.76
CA SER A 49 -20.34 0.40 -2.57
C SER A 49 -20.92 1.55 -1.72
N ILE A 50 -20.22 1.94 -0.64
CA ILE A 50 -20.59 3.12 0.15
C ILE A 50 -20.59 4.37 -0.73
N GLY A 51 -19.61 4.51 -1.63
CA GLY A 51 -19.52 5.61 -2.60
C GLY A 51 -20.55 5.57 -3.73
N GLY A 52 -21.31 4.48 -3.86
CA GLY A 52 -22.30 4.29 -4.93
C GLY A 52 -21.70 3.87 -6.29
N VAL A 53 -20.40 3.60 -6.34
CA VAL A 53 -19.72 3.08 -7.56
C VAL A 53 -20.15 1.64 -7.84
N ILE A 54 -20.30 0.83 -6.79
CA ILE A 54 -20.92 -0.50 -6.86
C ILE A 54 -22.35 -0.35 -6.35
N PRO A 55 -23.36 -0.35 -7.25
CA PRO A 55 -24.72 0.06 -6.89
C PRO A 55 -25.48 -1.02 -6.12
N SER A 56 -25.17 -2.29 -6.35
CA SER A 56 -25.86 -3.40 -5.69
C SER A 56 -24.98 -4.02 -4.61
N ARG A 57 -25.52 -4.14 -3.41
CA ARG A 57 -24.91 -4.89 -2.32
C ARG A 57 -24.63 -6.35 -2.70
N ASP A 58 -25.49 -6.94 -3.51
CA ASP A 58 -25.38 -8.34 -3.93
C ASP A 58 -24.20 -8.57 -4.87
N ASP A 59 -23.71 -7.55 -5.59
CA ASP A 59 -22.50 -7.63 -6.43
C ASP A 59 -21.24 -7.89 -5.58
N LEU A 60 -21.30 -7.60 -4.28
CA LEU A 60 -20.22 -7.92 -3.35
C LEU A 60 -20.22 -9.39 -2.90
N LEU A 61 -21.31 -10.13 -3.10
CA LEU A 61 -21.45 -11.53 -2.73
C LEU A 61 -20.96 -12.42 -3.86
N LEU A 62 -19.66 -12.70 -3.92
CA LEU A 62 -19.07 -13.51 -4.99
C LEU A 62 -19.60 -14.95 -4.99
N GLN A 63 -19.87 -15.50 -3.81
CA GLN A 63 -20.53 -16.78 -3.61
C GLN A 63 -21.42 -16.73 -2.37
N THR A 64 -22.62 -17.33 -2.44
CA THR A 64 -23.41 -17.63 -1.25
C THR A 64 -23.02 -18.99 -0.67
N PRO A 65 -23.30 -19.28 0.61
CA PRO A 65 -23.06 -20.60 1.20
C PRO A 65 -23.67 -21.74 0.37
N GLU A 66 -24.90 -21.56 -0.13
CA GLU A 66 -25.62 -22.55 -0.91
C GLU A 66 -24.99 -22.77 -2.29
N SER A 67 -24.62 -21.69 -2.98
CA SER A 67 -23.96 -21.76 -4.29
C SER A 67 -22.58 -22.43 -4.20
N PHE A 68 -21.83 -22.10 -3.12
CA PHE A 68 -20.52 -22.67 -2.86
C PHE A 68 -20.61 -24.16 -2.49
N SER A 69 -21.52 -24.51 -1.57
CA SER A 69 -21.80 -25.90 -1.18
C SER A 69 -22.20 -26.76 -2.38
N ARG A 70 -23.14 -26.27 -3.18
CA ARG A 70 -23.62 -26.98 -4.37
C ARG A 70 -22.54 -27.18 -5.42
N ARG A 71 -21.69 -26.17 -5.66
CA ARG A 71 -20.64 -26.21 -6.69
C ARG A 71 -19.42 -27.03 -6.29
N PHE A 72 -19.03 -26.94 -5.02
CA PHE A 72 -17.80 -27.52 -4.52
C PHE A 72 -18.00 -28.67 -3.54
N HIS A 73 -19.22 -29.10 -3.27
CA HIS A 73 -19.51 -30.14 -2.28
C HIS A 73 -18.78 -29.93 -0.94
N VAL A 74 -18.76 -28.67 -0.47
CA VAL A 74 -18.20 -28.23 0.81
C VAL A 74 -19.36 -28.06 1.80
N ASP A 75 -19.22 -28.63 3.00
CA ASP A 75 -20.11 -28.40 4.12
C ASP A 75 -19.81 -27.00 4.69
N VAL A 76 -20.53 -25.98 4.21
CA VAL A 76 -20.36 -24.58 4.63
C VAL A 76 -21.27 -24.30 5.79
N ARG A 77 -20.68 -23.93 6.92
CA ARG A 77 -21.38 -23.58 8.16
C ARG A 77 -21.07 -22.14 8.53
N ILE A 78 -21.99 -21.25 8.18
CA ILE A 78 -21.96 -19.84 8.60
C ILE A 78 -22.52 -19.67 10.00
N ARG A 79 -22.30 -18.51 10.63
CA ARG A 79 -22.69 -18.23 12.02
C ARG A 79 -22.20 -19.32 12.99
N SER A 80 -21.08 -19.94 12.65
CA SER A 80 -20.48 -21.07 13.35
C SER A 80 -19.04 -20.74 13.71
N GLU A 81 -18.83 -20.34 14.94
CA GLU A 81 -17.53 -19.91 15.44
C GLU A 81 -16.76 -21.10 16.01
N VAL A 82 -15.58 -21.38 15.48
CA VAL A 82 -14.62 -22.27 16.14
C VAL A 82 -14.05 -21.53 17.34
N ILE A 83 -14.29 -22.07 18.54
CA ILE A 83 -13.92 -21.41 19.80
C ILE A 83 -12.74 -22.08 20.51
N ALA A 84 -12.42 -23.35 20.17
CA ALA A 84 -11.26 -24.05 20.70
C ALA A 84 -10.75 -25.12 19.72
N ILE A 85 -9.47 -25.46 19.86
CA ILE A 85 -8.80 -26.52 19.11
C ILE A 85 -8.13 -27.45 20.10
N ASP A 86 -8.53 -28.75 20.11
CA ASP A 86 -7.86 -29.81 20.81
C ASP A 86 -6.95 -30.56 19.82
N ARG A 87 -5.66 -30.32 19.94
CA ARG A 87 -4.63 -30.88 19.05
C ARG A 87 -4.42 -32.37 19.25
N ASP A 88 -4.53 -32.83 20.49
CA ASP A 88 -4.28 -34.24 20.87
C ASP A 88 -5.39 -35.15 20.33
N SER A 89 -6.66 -34.72 20.48
CA SER A 89 -7.81 -35.47 19.98
C SER A 89 -8.19 -35.12 18.54
N LYS A 90 -7.49 -34.14 17.91
CA LYS A 90 -7.76 -33.60 16.57
C LYS A 90 -9.22 -33.17 16.39
N GLN A 91 -9.68 -32.30 17.27
CA GLN A 91 -11.05 -31.80 17.28
C GLN A 91 -11.05 -30.28 17.36
N VAL A 92 -12.06 -29.68 16.72
CA VAL A 92 -12.43 -28.28 16.95
C VAL A 92 -13.73 -28.24 17.75
N GLU A 93 -13.84 -27.30 18.66
CA GLU A 93 -15.08 -26.98 19.36
C GLU A 93 -15.74 -25.78 18.66
N VAL A 94 -17.01 -25.94 18.32
CA VAL A 94 -17.74 -24.98 17.50
C VAL A 94 -18.96 -24.49 18.25
N ARG A 95 -19.15 -23.17 18.31
CA ARG A 95 -20.36 -22.52 18.82
C ARG A 95 -21.23 -22.08 17.66
N ASP A 96 -22.45 -22.56 17.63
CA ASP A 96 -23.49 -22.05 16.74
C ASP A 96 -24.05 -20.72 17.32
N ALA A 97 -23.89 -19.63 16.58
CA ALA A 97 -24.27 -18.29 17.05
C ALA A 97 -25.80 -18.07 17.10
N VAL A 98 -26.58 -18.92 16.43
CA VAL A 98 -28.05 -18.82 16.42
C VAL A 98 -28.66 -19.54 17.60
N SER A 99 -28.25 -20.80 17.83
CA SER A 99 -28.79 -21.64 18.91
C SER A 99 -28.03 -21.53 20.22
N GLY A 100 -26.80 -21.02 20.19
CA GLY A 100 -25.86 -21.05 21.31
C GLY A 100 -25.27 -22.45 21.60
N ALA A 101 -25.64 -23.47 20.83
CA ALA A 101 -25.16 -24.82 21.01
C ALA A 101 -23.66 -24.95 20.74
N VAL A 102 -23.00 -25.74 21.56
CA VAL A 102 -21.56 -26.04 21.39
C VAL A 102 -21.42 -27.53 21.06
N TYR A 103 -20.66 -27.82 19.99
CA TYR A 103 -20.40 -29.19 19.57
C TYR A 103 -18.96 -29.37 19.07
N LYS A 104 -18.54 -30.61 18.85
CA LYS A 104 -17.19 -30.95 18.42
C LYS A 104 -17.19 -31.59 17.03
N GLU A 105 -16.22 -31.23 16.21
CA GLU A 105 -15.93 -31.84 14.90
C GLU A 105 -14.49 -32.34 14.85
N LYS A 106 -14.30 -33.55 14.33
CA LYS A 106 -12.97 -34.17 14.14
C LYS A 106 -12.38 -33.79 12.81
N TYR A 107 -11.06 -33.63 12.76
CA TYR A 107 -10.31 -33.38 11.53
C TYR A 107 -9.12 -34.35 11.37
N ASP A 108 -8.76 -34.61 10.13
CA ASP A 108 -7.45 -35.17 9.76
C ASP A 108 -6.44 -34.05 9.47
N LYS A 109 -6.92 -32.95 8.89
CA LYS A 109 -6.16 -31.73 8.65
C LYS A 109 -7.02 -30.49 8.94
N LEU A 110 -6.37 -29.48 9.54
CA LEU A 110 -6.98 -28.21 9.91
C LEU A 110 -6.28 -27.07 9.17
N VAL A 111 -7.04 -26.15 8.58
CA VAL A 111 -6.52 -24.93 7.95
C VAL A 111 -7.08 -23.72 8.67
N LEU A 112 -6.22 -22.93 9.30
CA LEU A 112 -6.57 -21.69 9.96
C LEU A 112 -6.47 -20.54 8.97
N SER A 113 -7.59 -19.91 8.66
CA SER A 113 -7.69 -18.70 7.81
C SER A 113 -8.55 -17.64 8.51
N PRO A 114 -8.28 -17.31 9.79
CA PRO A 114 -9.15 -16.45 10.59
C PRO A 114 -9.07 -14.98 10.20
N GLY A 115 -8.14 -14.60 9.32
CA GLY A 115 -7.94 -13.24 8.85
C GLY A 115 -7.46 -12.28 9.92
N SER A 116 -7.85 -11.01 9.77
CA SER A 116 -7.54 -9.92 10.67
C SER A 116 -8.80 -9.15 11.07
N SER A 117 -8.68 -8.28 12.06
CA SER A 117 -9.76 -7.39 12.51
C SER A 117 -9.24 -5.97 12.68
N PRO A 118 -10.08 -4.94 12.47
CA PRO A 118 -9.71 -3.54 12.72
C PRO A 118 -9.17 -3.34 14.14
N LEU A 119 -8.11 -2.56 14.25
CA LEU A 119 -7.56 -2.15 15.55
C LEU A 119 -8.53 -1.20 16.25
N ARG A 120 -8.81 -1.47 17.53
CA ARG A 120 -9.54 -0.59 18.45
C ARG A 120 -8.71 -0.43 19.72
N PRO A 121 -7.75 0.51 19.76
CA PRO A 121 -6.95 0.78 20.95
C PRO A 121 -7.80 1.40 22.06
N PRO A 122 -7.37 1.34 23.32
CA PRO A 122 -8.14 1.86 24.45
C PRO A 122 -8.10 3.40 24.52
N ILE A 123 -8.62 4.06 23.48
CA ILE A 123 -8.79 5.52 23.45
C ILE A 123 -10.07 5.86 24.22
N PRO A 124 -10.06 6.80 25.16
CA PRO A 124 -11.26 7.21 25.88
C PRO A 124 -12.39 7.60 24.90
N GLY A 125 -13.59 7.06 25.13
CA GLY A 125 -14.77 7.33 24.31
C GLY A 125 -14.86 6.58 22.96
N ILE A 126 -13.95 5.65 22.67
CA ILE A 126 -13.91 4.91 21.39
C ILE A 126 -15.17 4.09 21.11
N ASP A 127 -15.97 3.77 22.15
CA ASP A 127 -17.20 2.99 22.02
C ASP A 127 -18.43 3.84 21.67
N HIS A 128 -18.25 5.12 21.39
CA HIS A 128 -19.34 6.00 20.95
C HIS A 128 -19.98 5.42 19.67
N PRO A 129 -21.34 5.37 19.57
CA PRO A 129 -22.05 4.66 18.49
C PRO A 129 -21.84 5.23 17.09
N ALA A 130 -21.39 6.47 16.98
CA ALA A 130 -21.02 7.08 15.69
C ALA A 130 -19.58 6.77 15.26
N ILE A 131 -18.80 6.00 16.03
CA ILE A 131 -17.45 5.54 15.66
C ILE A 131 -17.58 4.15 15.04
N LEU A 132 -17.33 4.10 13.74
CA LEU A 132 -17.52 2.92 12.90
C LEU A 132 -16.17 2.43 12.34
N THR A 133 -16.11 1.15 12.04
CA THR A 133 -15.03 0.53 11.27
C THR A 133 -15.59 0.01 9.95
N LEU A 134 -14.76 -0.26 8.96
CA LEU A 134 -15.18 -0.87 7.71
C LEU A 134 -14.34 -2.13 7.46
N TRP A 135 -14.97 -3.31 7.61
CA TRP A 135 -14.31 -4.59 7.43
C TRP A 135 -15.23 -5.68 6.87
N THR A 136 -16.50 -5.63 7.19
CA THR A 136 -17.52 -6.61 6.82
C THR A 136 -18.73 -5.94 6.16
N LEU A 137 -19.58 -6.74 5.53
CA LEU A 137 -20.87 -6.24 4.97
C LEU A 137 -21.76 -5.57 6.04
N PRO A 138 -21.93 -6.12 7.25
CA PRO A 138 -22.64 -5.42 8.32
C PRO A 138 -22.03 -4.07 8.71
N ASP A 139 -20.71 -3.91 8.60
CA ASP A 139 -20.07 -2.60 8.83
C ASP A 139 -20.48 -1.60 7.75
N MET A 140 -20.43 -2.02 6.49
CA MET A 140 -20.90 -1.22 5.35
C MET A 140 -22.37 -0.81 5.53
N ASP A 141 -23.24 -1.74 5.91
CA ASP A 141 -24.65 -1.48 6.14
C ASP A 141 -24.86 -0.43 7.26
N ARG A 142 -24.05 -0.47 8.34
CA ARG A 142 -24.09 0.53 9.42
C ARG A 142 -23.66 1.92 8.93
N ILE A 143 -22.60 1.99 8.13
CA ILE A 143 -22.16 3.26 7.53
C ILE A 143 -23.22 3.80 6.57
N GLY A 144 -23.78 2.94 5.71
CA GLY A 144 -24.87 3.31 4.81
C GLY A 144 -26.09 3.88 5.56
N LYS A 145 -26.51 3.23 6.64
CA LYS A 145 -27.58 3.73 7.52
C LYS A 145 -27.25 5.12 8.10
N ARG A 146 -26.02 5.33 8.57
CA ARG A 146 -25.59 6.62 9.12
C ARG A 146 -25.63 7.74 8.09
N LEU A 147 -25.31 7.43 6.84
CA LEU A 147 -25.36 8.37 5.72
C LEU A 147 -26.80 8.70 5.28
N GLU A 148 -27.65 7.68 5.13
CA GLU A 148 -28.95 7.81 4.48
C GLU A 148 -30.07 8.10 5.47
N ALA A 149 -30.16 7.35 6.55
CA ALA A 149 -31.24 7.49 7.54
C ALA A 149 -30.94 8.57 8.59
N ASP A 150 -29.68 8.67 9.03
CA ASP A 150 -29.30 9.62 10.06
C ASP A 150 -28.77 10.96 9.48
N GLY A 151 -28.60 11.04 8.13
CA GLY A 151 -28.25 12.26 7.41
C GLY A 151 -26.85 12.81 7.74
N ALA A 152 -25.86 11.95 7.94
CA ALA A 152 -24.50 12.40 8.25
C ALA A 152 -23.89 13.18 7.08
N THR A 153 -23.49 14.44 7.34
CA THR A 153 -22.91 15.36 6.36
C THR A 153 -21.43 15.68 6.61
N ARG A 154 -20.89 15.28 7.76
CA ARG A 154 -19.51 15.46 8.15
C ARG A 154 -18.94 14.13 8.64
N ALA A 155 -17.76 13.77 8.16
CA ALA A 155 -17.06 12.59 8.60
C ALA A 155 -15.60 12.90 8.95
N VAL A 156 -15.12 12.33 10.05
CA VAL A 156 -13.68 12.29 10.35
C VAL A 156 -13.20 10.85 10.14
N ILE A 157 -12.19 10.71 9.30
CA ILE A 157 -11.50 9.44 9.06
C ILE A 157 -10.22 9.45 9.88
N VAL A 158 -10.07 8.47 10.77
CA VAL A 158 -8.88 8.33 11.61
C VAL A 158 -8.02 7.22 11.04
N GLY A 159 -6.87 7.61 10.48
CA GLY A 159 -5.90 6.72 9.81
C GLY A 159 -5.87 6.91 8.29
N GLY A 160 -4.69 7.24 7.77
CA GLY A 160 -4.41 7.53 6.36
C GLY A 160 -3.93 6.33 5.54
N GLY A 161 -4.23 5.08 5.95
CA GLY A 161 -3.96 3.87 5.18
C GLY A 161 -4.91 3.71 3.98
N PHE A 162 -4.86 2.54 3.32
CA PHE A 162 -5.70 2.23 2.15
C PHE A 162 -7.19 2.47 2.42
N ILE A 163 -7.73 1.86 3.47
CA ILE A 163 -9.17 1.99 3.82
C ILE A 163 -9.52 3.45 4.08
N GLY A 164 -8.66 4.19 4.80
CA GLY A 164 -8.92 5.61 5.11
C GLY A 164 -8.97 6.48 3.86
N VAL A 165 -8.03 6.31 2.95
CA VAL A 165 -7.97 7.09 1.70
C VAL A 165 -9.13 6.72 0.76
N GLU A 166 -9.46 5.44 0.62
CA GLU A 166 -10.62 4.98 -0.16
C GLU A 166 -11.94 5.50 0.43
N MET A 167 -12.08 5.50 1.76
CA MET A 167 -13.26 6.07 2.42
C MET A 167 -13.33 7.59 2.24
N ALA A 168 -12.18 8.29 2.28
CA ALA A 168 -12.15 9.73 2.04
C ALA A 168 -12.68 10.09 0.65
N GLU A 169 -12.22 9.38 -0.39
CA GLU A 169 -12.75 9.54 -1.75
C GLU A 169 -14.25 9.28 -1.81
N ASN A 170 -14.68 8.11 -1.32
CA ASN A 170 -16.04 7.64 -1.51
C ASN A 170 -17.07 8.46 -0.71
N LEU A 171 -16.73 8.94 0.48
CA LEU A 171 -17.57 9.85 1.25
C LEU A 171 -17.61 11.25 0.65
N ALA A 172 -16.46 11.81 0.24
CA ALA A 172 -16.39 13.12 -0.40
C ALA A 172 -17.18 13.14 -1.72
N THR A 173 -17.12 12.07 -2.51
CA THR A 173 -17.89 11.92 -3.76
C THR A 173 -19.41 11.92 -3.50
N ARG A 174 -19.86 11.49 -2.33
CA ARG A 174 -21.26 11.58 -1.89
C ARG A 174 -21.63 12.94 -1.28
N GLY A 175 -20.74 13.92 -1.30
CA GLY A 175 -20.99 15.26 -0.76
C GLY A 175 -20.80 15.38 0.76
N VAL A 176 -20.22 14.40 1.42
CA VAL A 176 -19.86 14.46 2.84
C VAL A 176 -18.59 15.30 3.00
N ALA A 177 -18.59 16.25 3.91
CA ALA A 177 -17.37 17.01 4.27
C ALA A 177 -16.42 16.09 5.07
N VAL A 178 -15.26 15.79 4.49
CA VAL A 178 -14.32 14.81 5.04
C VAL A 178 -13.10 15.49 5.62
N THR A 179 -12.76 15.15 6.87
CA THR A 179 -11.45 15.41 7.47
C THR A 179 -10.73 14.07 7.68
N LEU A 180 -9.50 13.95 7.21
CA LEU A 180 -8.64 12.79 7.43
C LEU A 180 -7.57 13.16 8.46
N VAL A 181 -7.56 12.45 9.59
CA VAL A 181 -6.59 12.60 10.69
C VAL A 181 -5.60 11.44 10.64
N GLU A 182 -4.32 11.74 10.58
CA GLU A 182 -3.25 10.73 10.55
C GLU A 182 -2.17 11.07 11.57
N LEU A 183 -1.79 10.09 12.39
CA LEU A 183 -0.78 10.24 13.46
C LEU A 183 0.60 10.58 12.90
N THR A 184 0.93 10.02 11.74
CA THR A 184 2.20 10.29 11.06
C THR A 184 2.08 11.51 10.14
N ASN A 185 3.20 11.98 9.62
CA ASN A 185 3.24 13.13 8.72
C ASN A 185 2.77 12.82 7.28
N GLN A 186 2.26 11.61 7.02
CA GLN A 186 1.83 11.22 5.67
C GLN A 186 0.71 10.18 5.65
N VAL A 187 -0.10 10.21 4.60
CA VAL A 187 -1.00 9.11 4.21
C VAL A 187 -0.24 8.06 3.40
N MET A 188 -0.89 6.92 3.14
CA MET A 188 -0.36 5.82 2.33
C MET A 188 1.02 5.34 2.79
N PRO A 189 1.12 4.63 3.93
CA PRO A 189 2.38 4.16 4.50
C PRO A 189 3.34 3.40 3.55
N PRO A 190 2.88 2.68 2.50
CA PRO A 190 3.78 2.06 1.53
C PRO A 190 4.58 3.05 0.67
N LEU A 191 4.12 4.29 0.52
CA LEU A 191 4.87 5.34 -0.17
C LEU A 191 5.90 5.98 0.75
N ASP A 192 6.99 6.51 0.18
CA ASP A 192 7.86 7.47 0.85
C ASP A 192 7.21 8.85 0.91
N PHE A 193 7.70 9.72 1.79
CA PHE A 193 7.10 11.04 2.02
C PHE A 193 7.03 11.88 0.74
N ASP A 194 8.08 11.89 -0.05
CA ASP A 194 8.16 12.60 -1.33
C ASP A 194 7.09 12.15 -2.34
N MET A 195 6.76 10.86 -2.33
CA MET A 195 5.71 10.28 -3.18
C MET A 195 4.31 10.50 -2.58
N ALA A 196 4.17 10.44 -1.25
CA ALA A 196 2.91 10.68 -0.56
C ALA A 196 2.42 12.13 -0.71
N GLN A 197 3.33 13.09 -0.85
CA GLN A 197 2.99 14.50 -1.07
C GLN A 197 2.16 14.75 -2.35
N PHE A 198 2.32 13.93 -3.39
CA PHE A 198 1.44 13.99 -4.56
C PHE A 198 0.00 13.58 -4.23
N VAL A 199 -0.16 12.62 -3.30
CA VAL A 199 -1.47 12.18 -2.81
C VAL A 199 -2.07 13.24 -1.88
N HIS A 200 -1.28 13.84 -0.98
CA HIS A 200 -1.73 14.93 -0.10
C HIS A 200 -2.29 16.08 -0.91
N ARG A 201 -1.50 16.59 -1.89
CA ARG A 201 -1.95 17.65 -2.79
C ARG A 201 -3.27 17.31 -3.46
N HIS A 202 -3.40 16.08 -3.97
CA HIS A 202 -4.59 15.67 -4.68
C HIS A 202 -5.82 15.56 -3.79
N LEU A 203 -5.67 15.02 -2.57
CA LEU A 203 -6.74 14.97 -1.56
C LEU A 203 -7.23 16.38 -1.19
N ALA A 204 -6.29 17.31 -0.95
CA ALA A 204 -6.61 18.71 -0.67
C ALA A 204 -7.33 19.40 -1.85
N GLU A 205 -6.84 19.21 -3.09
CA GLU A 205 -7.50 19.70 -4.32
C GLU A 205 -8.93 19.15 -4.49
N LYS A 206 -9.22 17.97 -3.95
CA LYS A 206 -10.55 17.35 -3.95
C LYS A 206 -11.42 17.72 -2.75
N GLY A 207 -10.95 18.62 -1.90
CA GLY A 207 -11.70 19.14 -0.76
C GLY A 207 -11.65 18.25 0.50
N VAL A 208 -10.76 17.26 0.54
CA VAL A 208 -10.48 16.50 1.76
C VAL A 208 -9.53 17.29 2.64
N ARG A 209 -9.94 17.55 3.86
CA ARG A 209 -9.17 18.26 4.88
C ARG A 209 -8.17 17.31 5.51
N LEU A 210 -6.87 17.63 5.49
CA LEU A 210 -5.82 16.79 6.03
C LEU A 210 -5.29 17.34 7.37
N VAL A 211 -5.28 16.50 8.40
CA VAL A 211 -4.63 16.74 9.69
C VAL A 211 -3.58 15.64 9.86
N LEU A 212 -2.33 15.99 9.55
CA LEU A 212 -1.21 15.05 9.57
C LEU A 212 -0.27 15.37 10.75
N GLY A 213 0.43 14.36 11.25
CA GLY A 213 1.34 14.49 12.38
C GLY A 213 0.62 14.67 13.73
N ASP A 214 -0.71 14.42 13.76
CA ASP A 214 -1.52 14.58 14.97
C ASP A 214 -2.45 13.37 15.15
N GLY A 215 -2.51 12.85 16.34
CA GLY A 215 -3.28 11.66 16.67
C GLY A 215 -4.47 11.96 17.54
N VAL A 216 -5.46 11.10 17.50
CA VAL A 216 -6.61 11.19 18.40
C VAL A 216 -6.19 10.87 19.84
N GLN A 217 -6.55 11.76 20.76
CA GLN A 217 -6.37 11.57 22.20
C GLN A 217 -7.63 10.99 22.86
N SER A 218 -8.81 11.51 22.51
CA SER A 218 -10.08 11.07 23.07
C SER A 218 -11.27 11.39 22.16
N PHE A 219 -12.36 10.69 22.42
CA PHE A 219 -13.68 10.96 21.84
C PHE A 219 -14.66 11.35 22.97
N GLY A 220 -15.54 12.29 22.70
CA GLY A 220 -16.60 12.75 23.62
C GLY A 220 -17.92 12.92 22.89
N ASP A 221 -19.01 13.03 23.66
CA ASP A 221 -20.34 13.36 23.14
C ASP A 221 -20.46 14.89 22.94
N ALA A 222 -21.01 15.30 21.83
CA ALA A 222 -21.28 16.69 21.47
C ALA A 222 -22.74 16.89 21.06
N GLY A 223 -23.68 16.41 21.89
CA GLY A 223 -25.13 16.56 21.64
C GLY A 223 -25.65 15.65 20.52
N GLY A 224 -25.13 14.43 20.43
CA GLY A 224 -25.43 13.43 19.40
C GLY A 224 -24.38 13.37 18.27
N ASP A 225 -23.52 14.37 18.15
CA ASP A 225 -22.29 14.37 17.38
C ASP A 225 -21.12 13.83 18.22
N VAL A 226 -20.00 13.55 17.58
CA VAL A 226 -18.75 13.15 18.23
C VAL A 226 -17.78 14.32 18.26
N ARG A 227 -17.29 14.65 19.45
CA ARG A 227 -16.15 15.54 19.63
C ARG A 227 -14.87 14.71 19.67
N ILE A 228 -13.93 15.01 18.82
CA ILE A 228 -12.61 14.39 18.75
C ILE A 228 -11.60 15.38 19.28
N THR A 229 -10.91 15.05 20.36
CA THR A 229 -9.77 15.82 20.86
C THR A 229 -8.49 15.18 20.33
N LEU A 230 -7.68 15.96 19.63
CA LEU A 230 -6.38 15.55 19.11
C LEU A 230 -5.26 15.77 20.16
N ARG A 231 -4.10 15.17 19.95
CA ARG A 231 -2.95 15.31 20.86
C ARG A 231 -2.42 16.74 20.95
N SER A 232 -2.56 17.52 19.89
CA SER A 232 -2.25 18.96 19.89
C SER A 232 -3.19 19.80 20.77
N GLY A 233 -4.32 19.24 21.20
CA GLY A 233 -5.39 19.95 21.87
C GLY A 233 -6.47 20.51 20.93
N ARG A 234 -6.29 20.36 19.62
CA ARG A 234 -7.32 20.73 18.62
C ARG A 234 -8.55 19.85 18.77
N GLU A 235 -9.73 20.44 18.62
CA GLU A 235 -11.00 19.72 18.66
C GLU A 235 -11.69 19.72 17.29
N LEU A 236 -12.34 18.59 16.96
CA LEU A 236 -13.12 18.39 15.72
C LEU A 236 -14.48 17.82 16.10
N ASP A 237 -15.56 18.45 15.65
CA ASP A 237 -16.92 17.96 15.82
C ASP A 237 -17.43 17.32 14.50
N THR A 238 -18.00 16.11 14.58
CA THR A 238 -18.43 15.35 13.40
C THR A 238 -19.65 14.46 13.70
N ASN A 239 -20.43 14.17 12.65
CA ASN A 239 -21.57 13.24 12.77
C ASN A 239 -21.13 11.77 12.71
N MET A 240 -19.99 11.47 12.11
CA MET A 240 -19.51 10.11 11.90
C MET A 240 -17.98 10.05 11.98
N VAL A 241 -17.47 9.00 12.59
CA VAL A 241 -16.04 8.67 12.59
C VAL A 241 -15.84 7.32 11.92
N ILE A 242 -14.89 7.25 10.97
CA ILE A 242 -14.40 5.99 10.42
C ILE A 242 -13.02 5.71 10.99
N LEU A 243 -12.92 4.67 11.83
CA LEU A 243 -11.66 4.24 12.43
C LEU A 243 -10.94 3.26 11.51
N SER A 244 -9.84 3.67 10.91
CA SER A 244 -9.05 2.90 9.93
C SER A 244 -7.54 2.90 10.24
N ILE A 245 -7.18 2.76 11.50
CA ILE A 245 -5.80 2.87 12.04
C ILE A 245 -4.97 1.58 11.93
N GLY A 246 -5.43 0.63 11.13
CA GLY A 246 -4.77 -0.64 10.88
C GLY A 246 -5.56 -1.85 11.38
N VAL A 247 -4.94 -3.02 11.27
CA VAL A 247 -5.55 -4.31 11.60
C VAL A 247 -4.62 -5.13 12.48
N SER A 248 -5.19 -6.07 13.24
CA SER A 248 -4.44 -7.08 13.98
C SER A 248 -4.85 -8.49 13.53
N PRO A 249 -3.91 -9.46 13.53
CA PRO A 249 -4.22 -10.83 13.17
C PRO A 249 -5.17 -11.47 14.20
N ASN A 250 -6.16 -12.23 13.73
CA ASN A 250 -7.07 -13.01 14.56
C ASN A 250 -6.34 -14.30 15.01
N ASN A 251 -5.56 -14.22 16.05
CA ASN A 251 -4.66 -15.28 16.48
C ASN A 251 -5.09 -16.01 17.77
N ALA A 252 -6.24 -15.67 18.34
CA ALA A 252 -6.71 -16.23 19.62
C ALA A 252 -6.74 -17.76 19.61
N LEU A 253 -7.36 -18.37 18.59
CA LEU A 253 -7.40 -19.85 18.45
C LEU A 253 -6.02 -20.48 18.43
N ALA A 254 -5.08 -19.90 17.68
CA ALA A 254 -3.71 -20.40 17.60
C ALA A 254 -2.98 -20.26 18.94
N LYS A 255 -3.14 -19.12 19.60
CA LYS A 255 -2.55 -18.84 20.92
C LYS A 255 -3.06 -19.80 21.99
N GLU A 256 -4.38 -19.99 22.06
CA GLU A 256 -5.04 -20.79 23.10
C GLU A 256 -4.76 -22.29 22.96
N CYS A 257 -4.59 -22.79 21.71
CA CYS A 257 -4.16 -24.17 21.48
C CYS A 257 -2.64 -24.36 21.50
N GLY A 258 -1.87 -23.34 21.86
CA GLY A 258 -0.41 -23.41 22.04
C GLY A 258 0.40 -23.41 20.76
N LEU A 259 -0.12 -22.89 19.63
CA LEU A 259 0.66 -22.70 18.42
C LEU A 259 1.57 -21.47 18.51
N ALA A 260 2.74 -21.54 17.90
CA ALA A 260 3.74 -20.50 17.94
C ALA A 260 3.26 -19.23 17.22
N LEU A 261 3.46 -18.07 17.87
CA LEU A 261 3.19 -16.75 17.32
C LEU A 261 4.49 -15.95 17.16
N GLY A 262 4.60 -15.20 16.07
CA GLY A 262 5.69 -14.28 15.84
C GLY A 262 5.55 -12.97 16.64
N ALA A 263 6.58 -12.14 16.61
CA ALA A 263 6.68 -10.91 17.39
C ALA A 263 5.51 -9.92 17.21
N ARG A 264 4.86 -9.94 16.04
CA ARG A 264 3.68 -9.11 15.73
C ARG A 264 2.35 -9.86 15.86
N GLY A 265 2.36 -11.03 16.51
CA GLY A 265 1.19 -11.85 16.75
C GLY A 265 0.74 -12.72 15.56
N GLY A 266 1.46 -12.73 14.46
CA GLY A 266 1.15 -13.61 13.33
C GLY A 266 1.45 -15.06 13.62
N ILE A 267 0.60 -15.99 13.14
CA ILE A 267 0.80 -17.42 13.30
C ILE A 267 2.06 -17.83 12.54
N VAL A 268 2.97 -18.53 13.21
CA VAL A 268 4.22 -19.00 12.61
C VAL A 268 3.95 -20.23 11.75
N VAL A 269 4.43 -20.20 10.54
CA VAL A 269 4.38 -21.33 9.60
C VAL A 269 5.73 -21.53 8.92
N ASP A 270 5.95 -22.75 8.44
CA ASP A 270 7.07 -23.06 7.56
C ASP A 270 6.78 -22.64 6.10
N GLU A 271 7.71 -22.89 5.21
CA GLU A 271 7.57 -22.58 3.79
C GLU A 271 6.47 -23.39 3.06
N THR A 272 5.92 -24.40 3.73
CA THR A 272 4.76 -25.18 3.27
C THR A 272 3.45 -24.74 3.91
N LEU A 273 3.43 -23.56 4.56
CA LEU A 273 2.28 -23.00 5.27
C LEU A 273 1.79 -23.86 6.44
N ARG A 274 2.63 -24.78 6.93
CA ARG A 274 2.34 -25.67 8.04
C ARG A 274 2.89 -25.05 9.33
N THR A 275 2.14 -25.18 10.42
CA THR A 275 2.59 -24.81 11.77
C THR A 275 3.57 -25.87 12.30
N GLU A 276 4.03 -25.74 13.53
CA GLU A 276 4.80 -26.80 14.20
C GLU A 276 3.97 -28.09 14.42
N ASP A 277 2.62 -27.99 14.35
CA ASP A 277 1.75 -29.16 14.33
C ASP A 277 1.63 -29.68 12.88
N PRO A 278 1.97 -30.96 12.62
CA PRO A 278 1.97 -31.52 11.28
C PRO A 278 0.59 -31.61 10.61
N ASP A 279 -0.49 -31.44 11.39
CA ASP A 279 -1.86 -31.54 10.90
C ASP A 279 -2.56 -30.17 10.82
N ILE A 280 -1.87 -29.08 11.24
CA ILE A 280 -2.41 -27.72 11.23
C ILE A 280 -1.63 -26.81 10.29
N TYR A 281 -2.34 -26.17 9.38
CA TYR A 281 -1.85 -25.17 8.42
C TYR A 281 -2.46 -23.81 8.75
N ALA A 282 -1.76 -22.72 8.41
CA ALA A 282 -2.33 -21.39 8.54
C ALA A 282 -2.05 -20.54 7.29
N ILE A 283 -3.04 -19.71 6.90
CA ILE A 283 -3.02 -18.93 5.66
C ILE A 283 -3.69 -17.56 5.86
N GLY A 284 -3.41 -16.62 4.95
CA GLY A 284 -4.03 -15.31 4.92
C GLY A 284 -3.42 -14.32 5.91
N ASP A 285 -4.18 -13.30 6.26
CA ASP A 285 -3.71 -12.12 7.01
C ASP A 285 -3.21 -12.42 8.42
N ALA A 286 -3.62 -13.55 8.99
CA ALA A 286 -3.21 -13.95 10.33
C ALA A 286 -1.80 -14.56 10.40
N VAL A 287 -1.14 -14.79 9.25
CA VAL A 287 0.11 -15.54 9.17
C VAL A 287 1.32 -14.63 9.11
N GLN A 288 2.36 -14.96 9.88
CA GLN A 288 3.68 -14.35 9.72
C GLN A 288 4.30 -14.83 8.41
N VAL A 289 4.60 -13.88 7.52
CA VAL A 289 5.24 -14.15 6.23
C VAL A 289 6.68 -13.63 6.20
N VAL A 290 7.49 -14.16 5.27
CA VAL A 290 8.78 -13.57 4.93
C VAL A 290 8.57 -12.49 3.88
N HIS A 291 9.08 -11.28 4.12
CA HIS A 291 9.12 -10.24 3.10
C HIS A 291 10.13 -10.63 2.01
N PHE A 292 9.66 -10.69 0.76
CA PHE A 292 10.46 -11.27 -0.33
C PHE A 292 11.80 -10.58 -0.59
N VAL A 293 11.88 -9.25 -0.38
CA VAL A 293 13.08 -8.46 -0.67
C VAL A 293 14.02 -8.36 0.52
N SER A 294 13.48 -8.10 1.73
CA SER A 294 14.31 -7.95 2.94
C SER A 294 14.62 -9.26 3.65
N GLU A 295 13.88 -10.33 3.31
CA GLU A 295 13.93 -11.63 3.99
C GLU A 295 13.51 -11.58 5.46
N GLU A 296 13.02 -10.44 5.95
CA GLU A 296 12.53 -10.28 7.31
C GLU A 296 11.13 -10.86 7.51
N LYS A 297 10.87 -11.37 8.71
CA LYS A 297 9.54 -11.85 9.11
C LYS A 297 8.61 -10.68 9.42
N THR A 298 7.43 -10.67 8.82
CA THR A 298 6.47 -9.57 8.93
C THR A 298 5.02 -10.03 8.75
N LEU A 299 4.07 -9.09 8.82
CA LEU A 299 2.68 -9.27 8.44
C LEU A 299 2.38 -8.40 7.21
N ILE A 300 1.77 -8.98 6.20
CA ILE A 300 1.34 -8.28 4.97
C ILE A 300 -0.09 -8.71 4.65
N PRO A 301 -1.10 -8.08 5.30
CA PRO A 301 -2.51 -8.43 5.14
C PRO A 301 -3.04 -7.90 3.81
N LEU A 302 -2.92 -8.70 2.75
CA LEU A 302 -3.37 -8.38 1.39
C LEU A 302 -4.11 -9.57 0.78
N ALA A 303 -5.17 -9.29 0.04
CA ALA A 303 -6.04 -10.30 -0.58
C ALA A 303 -5.30 -11.19 -1.60
N GLY A 304 -4.38 -10.64 -2.40
CA GLY A 304 -3.58 -11.41 -3.36
C GLY A 304 -2.74 -12.50 -2.71
N PRO A 305 -1.88 -12.21 -1.72
CA PRO A 305 -1.18 -13.18 -0.91
C PRO A 305 -2.11 -14.20 -0.24
N ALA A 306 -3.22 -13.76 0.38
CA ALA A 306 -4.16 -14.66 1.05
C ALA A 306 -4.75 -15.70 0.09
N ASN A 307 -5.20 -15.29 -1.09
CA ASN A 307 -5.71 -16.20 -2.14
C ASN A 307 -4.62 -17.18 -2.63
N ARG A 308 -3.40 -16.68 -2.82
CA ARG A 308 -2.27 -17.51 -3.26
C ARG A 308 -1.90 -18.55 -2.20
N MET A 309 -1.86 -18.17 -0.92
CA MET A 309 -1.65 -19.09 0.19
C MET A 309 -2.76 -20.14 0.28
N GLY A 310 -4.03 -19.74 0.12
CA GLY A 310 -5.17 -20.65 0.10
C GLY A 310 -5.06 -21.74 -0.98
N ARG A 311 -4.74 -21.33 -2.21
CA ARG A 311 -4.48 -22.26 -3.30
C ARG A 311 -3.32 -23.20 -3.01
N MET A 312 -2.21 -22.66 -2.50
CA MET A 312 -1.01 -23.41 -2.21
C MET A 312 -1.20 -24.42 -1.07
N ALA A 313 -1.91 -24.05 -0.01
CA ALA A 313 -2.24 -24.95 1.09
C ALA A 313 -3.03 -26.16 0.59
N ALA A 314 -4.01 -25.96 -0.28
CA ALA A 314 -4.75 -27.05 -0.91
C ALA A 314 -3.85 -27.95 -1.78
N ASP A 315 -2.96 -27.36 -2.58
CA ASP A 315 -1.98 -28.11 -3.37
C ASP A 315 -1.11 -29.01 -2.47
N ILE A 316 -0.58 -28.44 -1.37
CA ILE A 316 0.28 -29.16 -0.40
C ILE A 316 -0.50 -30.27 0.32
N LEU A 317 -1.71 -29.96 0.77
CA LEU A 317 -2.60 -30.95 1.41
C LEU A 317 -2.88 -32.16 0.51
N CYS A 318 -2.86 -31.97 -0.81
CA CYS A 318 -3.02 -33.04 -1.81
C CYS A 318 -1.70 -33.66 -2.28
N GLY A 319 -0.58 -33.37 -1.61
CA GLY A 319 0.72 -33.99 -1.89
C GLY A 319 1.52 -33.33 -3.01
N LEU A 320 1.06 -32.18 -3.54
CA LEU A 320 1.85 -31.43 -4.52
C LEU A 320 2.98 -30.68 -3.82
N ARG A 321 4.18 -30.76 -4.35
CA ARG A 321 5.35 -30.04 -3.83
C ARG A 321 5.22 -28.56 -4.17
N ARG A 322 5.04 -27.72 -3.16
CA ARG A 322 4.98 -26.25 -3.25
C ARG A 322 5.75 -25.62 -2.12
N THR A 323 6.32 -24.45 -2.39
CA THR A 323 7.04 -23.63 -1.41
C THR A 323 6.58 -22.18 -1.52
N TYR A 324 6.17 -21.60 -0.41
CA TYR A 324 5.78 -20.20 -0.34
C TYR A 324 7.03 -19.31 -0.25
N LYS A 325 7.32 -18.59 -1.33
CA LYS A 325 8.52 -17.75 -1.45
C LYS A 325 8.34 -16.33 -0.87
N GLY A 326 7.47 -16.16 0.09
CA GLY A 326 7.20 -14.87 0.73
C GLY A 326 6.35 -13.90 -0.10
N THR A 327 6.15 -12.72 0.47
CA THR A 327 5.32 -11.63 -0.07
C THR A 327 6.15 -10.36 -0.21
N GLN A 328 5.99 -9.61 -1.30
CA GLN A 328 6.71 -8.34 -1.54
C GLN A 328 5.85 -7.09 -1.32
N GLY A 329 4.57 -7.23 -0.96
CA GLY A 329 3.70 -6.12 -0.59
C GLY A 329 3.24 -5.25 -1.75
N SER A 330 3.09 -5.81 -2.96
CA SER A 330 2.54 -5.04 -4.10
C SER A 330 1.12 -4.61 -3.80
N SER A 331 0.87 -3.32 -3.94
CA SER A 331 -0.40 -2.68 -3.58
C SER A 331 -0.71 -1.51 -4.49
N VAL A 332 -1.99 -1.23 -4.67
CA VAL A 332 -2.50 -0.11 -5.45
C VAL A 332 -3.77 0.42 -4.80
N ALA A 333 -3.94 1.74 -4.83
CA ALA A 333 -5.16 2.43 -4.44
C ALA A 333 -5.57 3.44 -5.51
N LYS A 334 -6.88 3.57 -5.70
CA LYS A 334 -7.48 4.68 -6.41
C LYS A 334 -7.69 5.82 -5.41
N VAL A 335 -7.33 7.05 -5.80
CA VAL A 335 -7.54 8.27 -5.03
C VAL A 335 -8.19 9.29 -5.95
N PHE A 336 -9.50 9.30 -6.03
CA PHE A 336 -10.31 10.03 -7.01
C PHE A 336 -9.90 9.66 -8.46
N ASP A 337 -9.29 10.56 -9.19
CA ASP A 337 -8.80 10.33 -10.56
C ASP A 337 -7.28 10.05 -10.60
N MET A 338 -6.67 9.79 -9.45
CA MET A 338 -5.27 9.44 -9.29
C MET A 338 -5.11 7.98 -8.84
N THR A 339 -4.01 7.36 -9.22
CA THR A 339 -3.57 6.04 -8.77
C THR A 339 -2.31 6.19 -7.95
N ALA A 340 -2.25 5.53 -6.79
CA ALA A 340 -1.06 5.40 -5.96
C ALA A 340 -0.73 3.92 -5.81
N ALA A 341 0.50 3.51 -6.15
CA ALA A 341 0.91 2.11 -6.11
C ALA A 341 2.34 1.95 -5.59
N ALA A 342 2.62 0.83 -4.94
CA ALA A 342 3.94 0.51 -4.42
C ALA A 342 4.20 -1.00 -4.44
N THR A 343 5.47 -1.38 -4.46
CA THR A 343 5.93 -2.78 -4.36
C THR A 343 7.34 -2.84 -3.76
N GLY A 344 7.63 -3.89 -3.01
CA GLY A 344 8.94 -4.08 -2.37
C GLY A 344 9.13 -3.17 -1.15
N LEU A 345 10.37 -2.72 -0.95
CA LEU A 345 10.76 -1.86 0.16
C LEU A 345 10.60 -0.38 -0.18
N ASN A 346 10.33 0.44 0.81
CA ASN A 346 10.44 1.89 0.75
C ASN A 346 11.69 2.37 1.52
N GLU A 347 12.04 3.65 1.41
CA GLU A 347 13.20 4.20 2.13
C GLU A 347 13.04 4.12 3.66
N LYS A 348 11.82 4.25 4.18
CA LYS A 348 11.56 4.10 5.63
C LYS A 348 11.95 2.71 6.13
N ASN A 349 11.66 1.67 5.35
CA ASN A 349 12.10 0.31 5.67
C ASN A 349 13.63 0.21 5.68
N LEU A 350 14.30 0.74 4.66
CA LEU A 350 15.75 0.71 4.57
C LEU A 350 16.42 1.51 5.69
N ARG A 351 15.91 2.68 6.00
CA ARG A 351 16.40 3.52 7.12
C ARG A 351 16.22 2.80 8.47
N SER A 352 15.10 2.08 8.69
CA SER A 352 14.89 1.29 9.91
C SER A 352 15.86 0.11 10.04
N MET A 353 16.39 -0.39 8.91
CA MET A 353 17.46 -1.39 8.83
C MET A 353 18.87 -0.76 8.94
N GLY A 354 18.99 0.54 9.19
CA GLY A 354 20.28 1.26 9.27
C GLY A 354 20.96 1.49 7.93
N ARG A 355 20.25 1.36 6.81
CA ARG A 355 20.78 1.61 5.47
C ARG A 355 20.77 3.11 5.15
N LEU A 356 21.82 3.57 4.50
CA LEU A 356 22.01 4.98 4.11
C LEU A 356 21.91 5.13 2.60
N ILE A 357 21.18 6.16 2.17
CA ILE A 357 21.06 6.55 0.76
C ILE A 357 22.45 6.87 0.17
N TRP A 358 22.63 6.58 -1.09
CA TRP A 358 23.86 6.72 -1.89
C TRP A 358 25.06 5.87 -1.42
N ARG A 359 25.02 5.33 -0.19
CA ARG A 359 26.03 4.39 0.32
C ARG A 359 25.59 2.93 0.19
N ASP A 360 24.40 2.60 0.64
CA ASP A 360 23.88 1.23 0.69
C ASP A 360 22.80 0.99 -0.37
N TYR A 361 22.07 2.04 -0.76
CA TYR A 361 21.06 2.04 -1.80
C TYR A 361 21.03 3.37 -2.55
N GLY A 362 20.47 3.35 -3.76
CA GLY A 362 20.18 4.53 -4.54
C GLY A 362 18.69 4.64 -4.84
N VAL A 363 18.27 5.83 -5.28
CA VAL A 363 16.90 6.11 -5.73
C VAL A 363 16.94 6.81 -7.09
N ALA A 364 15.98 6.48 -7.95
CA ALA A 364 15.71 7.25 -9.16
C ALA A 364 14.27 7.76 -9.11
N ILE A 365 14.11 9.09 -9.18
CA ILE A 365 12.82 9.77 -9.16
C ILE A 365 12.64 10.51 -10.49
N LEU A 366 11.54 10.27 -11.16
CA LEU A 366 11.25 10.83 -12.47
C LEU A 366 9.77 11.15 -12.67
N HIS A 367 9.50 12.13 -13.55
CA HIS A 367 8.14 12.55 -13.88
C HIS A 367 7.86 12.44 -15.38
N PRO A 368 7.85 11.23 -15.94
CA PRO A 368 7.55 11.02 -17.36
C PRO A 368 6.05 11.25 -17.64
N ARG A 369 5.70 11.35 -18.91
CA ARG A 369 4.31 11.28 -19.33
C ARG A 369 3.85 9.82 -19.36
N SER A 370 2.56 9.61 -19.14
CA SER A 370 1.91 8.29 -19.19
C SER A 370 2.02 7.64 -20.58
N HIS A 371 2.09 8.47 -21.64
CA HIS A 371 2.27 8.06 -23.03
C HIS A 371 2.91 9.21 -23.86
N ALA A 372 3.09 9.01 -25.16
CA ALA A 372 3.76 9.95 -26.05
C ALA A 372 3.15 11.36 -25.97
N GLY A 373 4.01 12.38 -25.74
CA GLY A 373 3.59 13.74 -25.43
C GLY A 373 2.82 14.45 -26.55
N TYR A 374 2.96 13.98 -27.78
CA TYR A 374 2.23 14.49 -28.96
C TYR A 374 0.84 13.87 -29.12
N TYR A 375 0.53 12.78 -28.39
CA TYR A 375 -0.78 12.16 -28.38
C TYR A 375 -1.65 12.78 -27.27
N PRO A 376 -2.93 13.13 -27.56
CA PRO A 376 -3.79 13.81 -26.59
C PRO A 376 -4.06 12.99 -25.31
N GLY A 377 -4.26 13.67 -24.19
CA GLY A 377 -4.66 13.06 -22.92
C GLY A 377 -3.52 12.49 -22.07
N GLY A 378 -2.25 12.76 -22.45
CA GLY A 378 -1.10 12.40 -21.63
C GLY A 378 -1.02 13.21 -20.34
N SER A 379 -0.79 12.54 -19.22
CA SER A 379 -0.54 13.16 -17.91
C SER A 379 0.83 12.78 -17.39
N HIS A 380 1.44 13.62 -16.58
CA HIS A 380 2.63 13.23 -15.83
C HIS A 380 2.27 12.20 -14.75
N LEU A 381 3.20 11.32 -14.49
CA LEU A 381 3.21 10.44 -13.33
C LEU A 381 4.54 10.63 -12.58
N ALA A 382 4.53 10.49 -11.28
CA ALA A 382 5.72 10.35 -10.46
C ALA A 382 6.05 8.87 -10.36
N LEU A 383 7.29 8.50 -10.66
CA LEU A 383 7.79 7.13 -10.51
C LEU A 383 9.10 7.20 -9.72
N LYS A 384 9.21 6.32 -8.73
CA LYS A 384 10.41 6.17 -7.90
C LYS A 384 10.78 4.70 -7.86
N ILE A 385 12.05 4.40 -8.14
CA ILE A 385 12.64 3.07 -7.91
C ILE A 385 13.73 3.18 -6.86
N ILE A 386 13.92 2.10 -6.12
CA ILE A 386 14.95 1.94 -5.09
C ILE A 386 15.77 0.71 -5.44
N TYR A 387 17.10 0.82 -5.41
CA TYR A 387 18.02 -0.22 -5.83
C TYR A 387 19.28 -0.27 -4.93
N ASP A 388 19.90 -1.44 -4.80
CA ASP A 388 21.15 -1.57 -4.07
C ASP A 388 22.36 -1.17 -4.94
N ARG A 389 23.55 -1.16 -4.35
CA ARG A 389 24.79 -0.77 -5.05
C ARG A 389 25.27 -1.78 -6.12
N LYS A 390 24.59 -2.92 -6.26
CA LYS A 390 24.78 -3.88 -7.36
C LYS A 390 23.72 -3.72 -8.44
N GLY A 391 22.84 -2.73 -8.30
CA GLY A 391 21.73 -2.47 -9.21
C GLY A 391 20.49 -3.34 -8.99
N ARG A 392 20.44 -4.24 -8.00
CA ARG A 392 19.27 -5.06 -7.72
C ARG A 392 18.12 -4.17 -7.27
N LEU A 393 16.93 -4.35 -7.85
CA LEU A 393 15.74 -3.61 -7.46
C LEU A 393 15.25 -4.06 -6.08
N LEU A 394 15.05 -3.09 -5.19
CA LEU A 394 14.54 -3.28 -3.83
C LEU A 394 13.09 -2.87 -3.68
N GLY A 395 12.66 -1.85 -4.41
CA GLY A 395 11.30 -1.35 -4.34
C GLY A 395 10.96 -0.37 -5.45
N ALA A 396 9.66 -0.11 -5.60
CA ALA A 396 9.16 0.88 -6.55
C ALA A 396 7.86 1.49 -6.05
N GLN A 397 7.63 2.76 -6.43
CA GLN A 397 6.44 3.53 -6.09
C GLN A 397 6.02 4.36 -7.30
N GLY A 398 4.72 4.50 -7.49
CA GLY A 398 4.17 5.33 -8.56
C GLY A 398 2.92 6.09 -8.09
N VAL A 399 2.81 7.35 -8.52
CA VAL A 399 1.62 8.19 -8.28
C VAL A 399 1.30 8.98 -9.54
N GLY A 400 0.05 8.96 -9.98
CA GLY A 400 -0.36 9.68 -11.19
C GLY A 400 -1.75 9.26 -11.67
N ARG A 401 -2.25 9.93 -12.70
CA ARG A 401 -3.61 9.70 -13.20
C ARG A 401 -3.74 8.50 -14.14
N ARG A 402 -2.68 8.14 -14.85
CA ARG A 402 -2.71 7.07 -15.87
C ARG A 402 -1.43 6.27 -15.90
N GLY A 403 -1.55 4.96 -16.04
CA GLY A 403 -0.45 4.04 -16.33
C GLY A 403 0.53 3.82 -15.20
N VAL A 404 0.16 4.12 -13.96
CA VAL A 404 0.93 3.85 -12.74
C VAL A 404 0.95 2.37 -12.44
N ASP A 405 -0.23 1.75 -12.38
CA ASP A 405 -0.45 0.34 -12.14
C ASP A 405 0.37 -0.55 -13.08
N LYS A 406 0.29 -0.29 -14.39
CA LYS A 406 1.07 -0.98 -15.41
C LYS A 406 2.58 -0.98 -15.10
N ARG A 407 3.15 0.19 -14.72
CA ARG A 407 4.59 0.32 -14.47
C ARG A 407 5.00 -0.34 -13.16
N VAL A 408 4.17 -0.19 -12.12
CA VAL A 408 4.44 -0.86 -10.84
C VAL A 408 4.34 -2.38 -10.98
N ASP A 409 3.43 -2.92 -11.79
CA ASP A 409 3.35 -4.36 -12.06
C ASP A 409 4.58 -4.89 -12.81
N VAL A 410 5.10 -4.14 -13.80
CA VAL A 410 6.35 -4.49 -14.47
C VAL A 410 7.51 -4.51 -13.46
N LEU A 411 7.65 -3.45 -12.66
CA LEU A 411 8.70 -3.35 -11.62
C LEU A 411 8.54 -4.45 -10.56
N ALA A 412 7.32 -4.75 -10.13
CA ALA A 412 7.03 -5.85 -9.21
C ALA A 412 7.45 -7.21 -9.78
N THR A 413 7.25 -7.40 -11.09
CA THR A 413 7.69 -8.61 -11.80
C THR A 413 9.21 -8.71 -11.83
N VAL A 414 9.90 -7.62 -12.19
CA VAL A 414 11.38 -7.59 -12.21
C VAL A 414 11.95 -7.84 -10.82
N ILE A 415 11.42 -7.19 -9.76
CA ILE A 415 11.79 -7.48 -8.36
C ILE A 415 11.61 -8.98 -8.05
N ARG A 416 10.47 -9.55 -8.42
CA ARG A 416 10.16 -10.97 -8.14
C ARG A 416 11.11 -11.92 -8.85
N MET A 417 11.62 -11.55 -10.02
CA MET A 417 12.59 -12.33 -10.78
C MET A 417 14.05 -12.07 -10.34
N GLY A 418 14.28 -11.16 -9.40
CA GLY A 418 15.62 -10.80 -8.91
C GLY A 418 16.38 -9.90 -9.86
N GLY A 419 15.68 -9.17 -10.72
CA GLY A 419 16.28 -8.31 -11.74
C GLY A 419 16.87 -7.01 -11.19
N THR A 420 17.62 -6.35 -12.06
CA THR A 420 18.45 -5.17 -11.79
C THR A 420 17.96 -3.95 -12.57
N VAL A 421 18.54 -2.79 -12.27
CA VAL A 421 18.29 -1.55 -13.04
C VAL A 421 18.79 -1.69 -14.49
N PHE A 422 19.82 -2.49 -14.74
CA PHE A 422 20.34 -2.77 -16.08
C PHE A 422 19.35 -3.63 -16.89
N ASP A 423 18.65 -4.57 -16.24
CA ASP A 423 17.58 -5.31 -16.90
C ASP A 423 16.44 -4.37 -17.33
N LEU A 424 16.15 -3.30 -16.54
CA LEU A 424 15.11 -2.32 -16.91
C LEU A 424 15.44 -1.58 -18.21
N GLU A 425 16.74 -1.36 -18.50
CA GLU A 425 17.18 -0.70 -19.75
C GLU A 425 16.86 -1.55 -20.97
N GLU A 426 16.99 -2.89 -20.82
CA GLU A 426 16.84 -3.88 -21.88
C GLU A 426 15.38 -4.34 -22.10
N LEU A 427 14.44 -3.96 -21.20
CA LEU A 427 13.05 -4.39 -21.33
C LEU A 427 12.44 -3.86 -22.62
N GLU A 428 11.98 -4.78 -23.47
CA GLU A 428 11.17 -4.46 -24.64
C GLU A 428 9.68 -4.41 -24.25
N LEU A 429 9.20 -3.20 -23.95
CA LEU A 429 7.83 -2.98 -23.49
C LEU A 429 6.94 -2.53 -24.66
N ALA A 430 5.68 -2.98 -24.65
CA ALA A 430 4.73 -2.67 -25.70
C ALA A 430 4.50 -1.16 -25.84
N TYR A 431 4.71 -0.66 -27.05
CA TYR A 431 4.60 0.76 -27.40
C TYR A 431 3.63 0.99 -28.57
N ALA A 432 2.76 1.94 -28.36
CA ALA A 432 2.11 2.75 -29.37
C ALA A 432 1.74 4.10 -28.73
N PRO A 433 1.59 5.20 -29.47
CA PRO A 433 1.39 6.54 -28.91
C PRO A 433 0.31 6.67 -27.83
N PRO A 434 -0.84 5.97 -27.91
CA PRO A 434 -1.88 6.05 -26.86
C PRO A 434 -1.54 5.34 -25.55
N TYR A 435 -0.54 4.43 -25.54
CA TYR A 435 -0.28 3.52 -24.42
C TYR A 435 1.02 3.81 -23.68
N SER A 436 2.05 4.30 -24.37
CA SER A 436 3.35 4.56 -23.79
C SER A 436 4.16 5.56 -24.64
N SER A 437 5.43 5.72 -24.30
CA SER A 437 6.47 6.34 -25.13
C SER A 437 7.44 5.25 -25.58
N ALA A 438 8.18 5.47 -26.67
CA ALA A 438 9.19 4.52 -27.16
C ALA A 438 10.24 4.19 -26.09
N LYS A 439 10.56 5.16 -25.21
CA LYS A 439 11.25 4.95 -23.94
C LYS A 439 10.20 4.94 -22.85
N ASP A 440 9.77 3.73 -22.43
CA ASP A 440 8.78 3.62 -21.35
C ASP A 440 9.33 4.23 -20.05
N PRO A 441 8.50 4.78 -19.17
CA PRO A 441 8.91 5.22 -17.84
C PRO A 441 9.77 4.22 -17.07
N VAL A 442 9.57 2.92 -17.25
CA VAL A 442 10.38 1.86 -16.64
C VAL A 442 11.79 1.85 -17.20
N ASN A 443 11.97 1.93 -18.54
CA ASN A 443 13.30 2.04 -19.14
C ASN A 443 14.02 3.32 -18.69
N LEU A 444 13.28 4.45 -18.63
CA LEU A 444 13.87 5.72 -18.17
C LEU A 444 14.35 5.63 -16.71
N ALA A 445 13.63 4.91 -15.84
CA ALA A 445 14.06 4.68 -14.47
C ALA A 445 15.36 3.85 -14.43
N GLY A 446 15.49 2.83 -15.28
CA GLY A 446 16.72 2.05 -15.48
C GLY A 446 17.88 2.96 -15.89
N TYR A 447 17.74 3.76 -16.94
CA TYR A 447 18.78 4.68 -17.42
C TYR A 447 19.25 5.67 -16.36
N ILE A 448 18.35 6.24 -15.55
CA ILE A 448 18.73 7.15 -14.46
C ILE A 448 19.53 6.43 -13.40
N ALA A 449 19.11 5.25 -12.98
CA ALA A 449 19.77 4.46 -11.95
C ALA A 449 21.13 3.91 -12.42
N ALA A 450 21.21 3.45 -13.67
CA ALA A 450 22.47 2.99 -14.26
C ALA A 450 23.49 4.15 -14.34
N ASN A 451 23.09 5.34 -14.80
CA ASN A 451 23.95 6.53 -14.83
C ASN A 451 24.52 6.88 -13.45
N GLU A 452 23.74 6.68 -12.37
CA GLU A 452 24.22 6.90 -11.00
C GLU A 452 25.24 5.83 -10.58
N LEU A 453 24.94 4.56 -10.81
CA LEU A 453 25.82 3.44 -10.45
C LEU A 453 27.15 3.46 -11.21
N GLU A 454 27.14 3.90 -12.47
CA GLU A 454 28.30 4.04 -13.34
C GLU A 454 29.10 5.33 -13.08
N GLY A 455 28.60 6.21 -12.18
CA GLY A 455 29.27 7.47 -11.82
C GLY A 455 29.19 8.54 -12.91
N THR A 456 28.34 8.36 -13.95
CA THR A 456 28.12 9.36 -15.00
C THR A 456 27.14 10.46 -14.56
N ALA A 457 26.38 10.25 -13.48
CA ALA A 457 25.54 11.23 -12.81
C ALA A 457 25.59 11.06 -11.30
N ALA A 458 25.42 12.16 -10.57
CA ALA A 458 25.19 12.13 -9.12
C ALA A 458 23.88 12.88 -8.82
N PHE A 459 23.18 12.41 -7.82
CA PHE A 459 21.85 12.95 -7.46
C PHE A 459 21.81 13.45 -6.02
N ILE A 460 20.81 14.30 -5.75
CA ILE A 460 20.44 14.77 -4.43
C ILE A 460 18.91 14.74 -4.34
N THR A 461 18.37 14.33 -3.19
CA THR A 461 16.93 14.36 -2.94
C THR A 461 16.46 15.76 -2.48
N CYS A 462 15.15 16.00 -2.49
CA CYS A 462 14.59 17.23 -1.92
C CYS A 462 14.88 17.35 -0.42
N GLU A 463 14.79 16.24 0.32
CA GLU A 463 15.09 16.17 1.76
C GLU A 463 16.54 16.59 2.04
N GLU A 464 17.50 16.02 1.31
CA GLU A 464 18.91 16.39 1.44
C GLU A 464 19.15 17.85 1.08
N LEU A 465 18.55 18.35 -0.02
CA LEU A 465 18.70 19.74 -0.46
C LEU A 465 18.14 20.73 0.57
N MET A 466 17.07 20.40 1.28
CA MET A 466 16.54 21.22 2.38
C MET A 466 17.48 21.27 3.59
N GLY A 467 18.23 20.21 3.83
CA GLY A 467 19.18 20.12 4.94
C GLY A 467 20.55 20.77 4.66
N LEU A 468 20.83 21.20 3.42
CA LEU A 468 22.11 21.84 3.09
C LEU A 468 22.17 23.30 3.52
N ASP A 469 23.38 23.74 3.94
CA ASP A 469 23.67 25.18 4.06
C ASP A 469 23.75 25.81 2.66
N ARG A 470 22.78 26.66 2.37
CA ARG A 470 22.65 27.34 1.07
C ARG A 470 23.79 28.30 0.78
N SER A 471 24.52 28.73 1.81
CA SER A 471 25.70 29.58 1.63
C SER A 471 26.89 28.83 1.02
N GLU A 472 26.93 27.49 1.16
CA GLU A 472 28.05 26.66 0.69
C GLU A 472 27.83 26.02 -0.68
N VAL A 473 26.61 26.08 -1.22
CA VAL A 473 26.26 25.45 -2.50
C VAL A 473 25.69 26.45 -3.50
N THR A 474 25.91 26.17 -4.79
CA THR A 474 25.22 26.86 -5.87
C THR A 474 24.04 26.04 -6.33
N VAL A 475 22.82 26.55 -6.19
CA VAL A 475 21.63 25.91 -6.77
C VAL A 475 21.37 26.55 -8.13
N LEU A 476 21.54 25.77 -9.21
CA LEU A 476 21.48 26.23 -10.60
C LEU A 476 20.18 25.81 -11.26
N ASP A 477 19.35 26.81 -11.63
CA ASP A 477 18.15 26.62 -12.43
C ASP A 477 18.47 26.70 -13.91
N VAL A 478 18.30 25.60 -14.64
CA VAL A 478 18.59 25.54 -16.08
C VAL A 478 17.32 25.54 -16.92
N ARG A 479 16.19 25.97 -16.38
CA ARG A 479 14.92 26.14 -17.07
C ARG A 479 14.89 27.41 -17.92
N THR A 480 13.82 27.59 -18.67
CA THR A 480 13.58 28.83 -19.41
C THR A 480 13.19 29.98 -18.46
N GLY A 481 13.37 31.21 -18.89
CA GLY A 481 12.98 32.39 -18.11
C GLY A 481 11.48 32.43 -17.78
N SER A 482 10.61 31.86 -18.63
CA SER A 482 9.18 31.78 -18.36
C SER A 482 8.86 30.81 -17.24
N GLU A 483 9.54 29.67 -17.19
CA GLU A 483 9.39 28.69 -16.10
C GLU A 483 9.87 29.25 -14.75
N VAL A 484 10.96 30.01 -14.75
CA VAL A 484 11.50 30.65 -13.54
C VAL A 484 10.56 31.74 -13.01
N ARG A 485 9.94 32.53 -13.89
CA ARG A 485 8.93 33.52 -13.48
C ARG A 485 7.69 32.90 -12.86
N ALA A 486 7.35 31.66 -13.24
CA ALA A 486 6.23 30.91 -12.65
C ALA A 486 6.56 30.31 -11.26
N GLY A 487 7.82 30.36 -10.85
CA GLY A 487 8.32 29.88 -9.56
C GLY A 487 9.69 29.24 -9.68
N ALA A 488 10.52 29.39 -8.66
CA ALA A 488 11.87 28.85 -8.62
C ALA A 488 12.22 28.40 -7.19
N ILE A 489 13.28 27.59 -7.05
CA ILE A 489 13.86 27.30 -5.73
C ILE A 489 14.49 28.60 -5.20
N PRO A 490 14.12 29.08 -4.00
CA PRO A 490 14.64 30.32 -3.46
C PRO A 490 16.19 30.37 -3.46
N GLY A 491 16.75 31.50 -3.90
CA GLY A 491 18.21 31.71 -3.94
C GLY A 491 18.92 30.97 -5.09
N SER A 492 18.21 30.39 -6.06
CA SER A 492 18.84 29.76 -7.21
C SER A 492 19.42 30.77 -8.21
N VAL A 493 20.56 30.44 -8.80
CA VAL A 493 21.15 31.12 -9.95
C VAL A 493 20.48 30.61 -11.22
N HIS A 494 20.11 31.51 -12.14
CA HIS A 494 19.42 31.13 -13.37
C HIS A 494 20.33 31.24 -14.59
N ILE A 495 20.64 30.11 -15.19
CA ILE A 495 21.33 30.02 -16.49
C ILE A 495 20.63 28.93 -17.31
N PRO A 496 19.85 29.28 -18.34
CA PRO A 496 19.22 28.28 -19.21
C PRO A 496 20.23 27.31 -19.79
N VAL A 497 19.86 26.02 -19.91
CA VAL A 497 20.78 24.96 -20.37
C VAL A 497 21.44 25.29 -21.71
N ASP A 498 20.70 25.94 -22.62
CA ASP A 498 21.21 26.29 -23.95
C ASP A 498 22.26 27.41 -23.93
N ALA A 499 22.24 28.26 -22.88
CA ALA A 499 23.23 29.32 -22.67
C ALA A 499 24.38 28.91 -21.76
N LEU A 500 24.30 27.72 -21.10
CA LEU A 500 25.21 27.33 -20.04
C LEU A 500 26.66 27.27 -20.48
N ARG A 501 26.93 26.75 -21.69
CA ARG A 501 28.32 26.62 -22.21
C ARG A 501 29.05 27.96 -22.34
N GLU A 502 28.33 29.02 -22.69
CA GLU A 502 28.88 30.35 -22.83
C GLU A 502 29.03 31.11 -21.52
N ARG A 503 28.29 30.67 -20.49
CA ARG A 503 28.19 31.32 -19.18
C ARG A 503 28.83 30.56 -18.04
N LEU A 504 29.66 29.54 -18.32
CA LEU A 504 30.36 28.74 -17.31
C LEU A 504 31.25 29.59 -16.37
N GLY A 505 31.78 30.70 -16.87
CA GLY A 505 32.62 31.62 -16.09
C GLY A 505 31.88 32.37 -14.98
N GLU A 506 30.52 32.34 -14.97
CA GLU A 506 29.72 32.93 -13.88
C GLU A 506 29.58 32.01 -12.66
N LEU A 507 30.03 30.76 -12.78
CA LEU A 507 29.92 29.74 -11.73
C LEU A 507 31.28 29.44 -11.13
N ASP A 508 31.31 29.23 -9.81
CA ASP A 508 32.49 28.79 -9.08
C ASP A 508 32.67 27.27 -9.22
N ARG A 509 33.78 26.84 -9.80
CA ARG A 509 34.09 25.42 -10.05
C ARG A 509 34.40 24.61 -8.77
N GLU A 510 34.89 25.29 -7.74
CA GLU A 510 35.23 24.64 -6.48
C GLU A 510 34.02 24.48 -5.55
N ARG A 511 32.96 25.22 -5.86
CA ARG A 511 31.72 25.17 -5.09
C ARG A 511 30.84 24.03 -5.58
N GLU A 512 30.18 23.33 -4.66
CA GLU A 512 29.22 22.30 -5.04
C GLU A 512 28.04 22.91 -5.79
N THR A 513 27.71 22.35 -6.94
CA THR A 513 26.62 22.83 -7.79
C THR A 513 25.48 21.81 -7.85
N ILE A 514 24.31 22.22 -7.35
CA ILE A 514 23.08 21.44 -7.45
C ILE A 514 22.26 21.96 -8.62
N VAL A 515 22.13 21.13 -9.66
CA VAL A 515 21.44 21.52 -10.91
C VAL A 515 20.01 21.02 -10.87
N TYR A 516 19.07 21.85 -11.30
CA TYR A 516 17.68 21.41 -11.50
C TYR A 516 17.05 21.98 -12.76
N CYS A 517 16.06 21.24 -13.30
CA CYS A 517 15.11 21.75 -14.28
C CYS A 517 13.70 21.34 -13.89
N ALA A 518 12.74 21.32 -14.80
CA ALA A 518 11.36 20.95 -14.46
C ALA A 518 11.24 19.52 -13.90
N VAL A 519 11.89 18.53 -14.57
CA VAL A 519 11.72 17.08 -14.29
C VAL A 519 13.05 16.28 -14.32
N GLY A 520 14.21 16.95 -14.34
CA GLY A 520 15.54 16.31 -14.27
C GLY A 520 16.28 16.15 -15.61
N VAL A 521 15.62 16.11 -16.76
CA VAL A 521 16.26 15.79 -18.06
C VAL A 521 17.26 16.87 -18.53
N ARG A 522 16.85 18.13 -18.59
CA ARG A 522 17.73 19.27 -18.94
C ARG A 522 18.84 19.45 -17.89
N ALA A 523 18.51 19.18 -16.62
CA ALA A 523 19.47 19.23 -15.52
C ALA A 523 20.54 18.14 -15.67
N HIS A 524 20.23 16.94 -16.15
CA HIS A 524 21.23 15.93 -16.47
C HIS A 524 22.18 16.41 -17.57
N THR A 525 21.66 16.99 -18.66
CA THR A 525 22.50 17.59 -19.72
C THR A 525 23.42 18.67 -19.15
N ALA A 526 22.89 19.58 -18.31
CA ALA A 526 23.66 20.64 -17.70
C ALA A 526 24.73 20.09 -16.73
N ALA A 527 24.39 19.09 -15.92
CA ALA A 527 25.35 18.42 -15.02
C ALA A 527 26.52 17.80 -15.82
N ARG A 528 26.24 17.15 -16.97
CA ARG A 528 27.29 16.61 -17.84
C ARG A 528 28.16 17.71 -18.45
N ILE A 529 27.59 18.84 -18.86
CA ILE A 529 28.34 20.00 -19.34
C ILE A 529 29.30 20.49 -18.24
N LEU A 530 28.81 20.71 -17.03
CA LEU A 530 29.60 21.17 -15.89
C LEU A 530 30.75 20.19 -15.56
N MET A 531 30.43 18.90 -15.37
CA MET A 531 31.43 17.86 -15.04
C MET A 531 32.54 17.80 -16.09
N GLN A 532 32.20 17.84 -17.38
CA GLN A 532 33.17 17.82 -18.48
C GLN A 532 33.93 19.15 -18.65
N SER A 533 33.46 20.22 -17.98
CA SER A 533 34.12 21.53 -17.96
C SER A 533 34.95 21.77 -16.67
N GLY A 534 35.18 20.69 -15.89
CA GLY A 534 36.07 20.73 -14.73
C GLY A 534 35.41 21.04 -13.38
N PHE A 535 34.06 21.02 -13.30
CA PHE A 535 33.36 21.08 -12.01
C PHE A 535 33.40 19.69 -11.37
N THR A 536 33.93 19.57 -10.18
CA THR A 536 34.16 18.27 -9.51
C THR A 536 32.99 17.83 -8.63
N ARG A 537 32.15 18.76 -8.17
CA ARG A 537 31.03 18.50 -7.27
C ARG A 537 29.73 18.99 -7.90
N VAL A 538 29.12 18.12 -8.70
CA VAL A 538 27.86 18.42 -9.40
C VAL A 538 26.84 17.34 -9.09
N ARG A 539 25.67 17.72 -8.58
CA ARG A 539 24.55 16.80 -8.35
C ARG A 539 23.28 17.33 -9.05
N ASN A 540 22.48 16.41 -9.57
CA ASN A 540 21.18 16.68 -10.17
C ASN A 540 20.08 16.47 -9.13
N LEU A 541 19.16 17.46 -8.97
CA LEU A 541 18.00 17.29 -8.07
C LEU A 541 17.06 16.22 -8.63
N ALA A 542 16.91 15.13 -7.90
CA ALA A 542 16.05 14.02 -8.28
C ALA A 542 14.60 14.48 -8.48
N GLY A 543 14.04 14.20 -9.67
CA GLY A 543 12.70 14.65 -10.06
C GLY A 543 12.56 16.16 -10.35
N GLY A 544 13.61 16.97 -10.15
CA GLY A 544 13.66 18.39 -10.49
C GLY A 544 12.67 19.26 -9.71
N TYR A 545 12.27 20.38 -10.31
CA TYR A 545 11.39 21.38 -9.68
C TYR A 545 10.01 20.83 -9.35
N MET A 546 9.49 19.88 -10.14
CA MET A 546 8.19 19.25 -9.87
C MET A 546 8.21 18.48 -8.54
N SER A 547 9.28 17.71 -8.26
CA SER A 547 9.47 17.08 -6.95
C SER A 547 9.63 18.12 -5.85
N TRP A 548 10.46 19.13 -6.05
CA TRP A 548 10.69 20.19 -5.07
C TRP A 548 9.40 20.90 -4.68
N GLN A 549 8.65 21.39 -5.67
CA GLN A 549 7.40 22.11 -5.46
C GLN A 549 6.35 21.28 -4.71
N THR A 550 6.28 19.97 -5.04
CA THR A 550 5.35 19.07 -4.37
C THR A 550 5.84 18.72 -2.97
N TYR A 551 7.13 18.46 -2.79
CA TYR A 551 7.73 18.12 -1.51
C TYR A 551 7.60 19.24 -0.46
N THR A 552 7.80 20.50 -0.88
CA THR A 552 7.75 21.67 0.00
C THR A 552 6.36 22.29 0.13
N GLY A 553 5.38 21.78 -0.61
CA GLY A 553 4.00 22.25 -0.50
C GLY A 553 3.37 21.88 0.84
N ASP A 554 2.64 22.83 1.43
CA ASP A 554 1.79 22.56 2.58
C ASP A 554 0.38 22.23 2.08
N TYR A 555 -0.06 21.01 2.33
CA TYR A 555 -1.37 20.48 1.95
C TYR A 555 -2.21 20.16 3.18
N THR A 556 -1.68 20.45 4.36
CA THR A 556 -2.40 20.31 5.62
C THR A 556 -3.33 21.48 5.84
N ASP A 557 -4.32 21.25 6.67
CA ASP A 557 -5.23 22.29 7.09
C ASP A 557 -4.50 23.18 8.11
N GLY A 558 -4.00 24.31 7.64
CA GLY A 558 -3.45 25.35 8.51
C GLY A 558 -4.49 25.77 9.54
N GLU A 559 -4.03 26.30 10.68
CA GLU A 559 -4.81 26.76 11.83
C GLU A 559 -6.04 27.61 11.48
#